data_def8243e619cd98e637f346413d07bfd
#
_entry.id   def8243e619cd98e637f346413d07bfd
#
_cell.length_a   1.000
_cell.length_b   1.000
_cell.length_c   1.000
_cell.angle_alpha   90.00
_cell.angle_beta   90.00
_cell.angle_gamma   90.00
#
_symmetry.space_group_name_H-M   'P 1'
#
loop_
_entity.id
_entity.type
_entity.pdbx_description
1 polymer ?
#
loop_
_entity_poly.entity_id
_entity_poly.type
_entity_poly.pdbx_seq_one_letter_code
_entity_poly.pdbx_strand_id
1 'polypeptide(L)'
;IEKCVEFGATLGDDGRLRMSREIVDKAINLSQRNLTLFGQSPKHDLDLSGSRVHFSTAGAAVLIADPENNEYRESESQDLYDMARIADQCEHIHMFQRTCVLRDIASPREMDQNSVYCVAMGTEKHAGVSFTESKHVTDALEMLHIIAGSEEKWRERPFVSMSNCHVVPPMKFAEESLECVRVGVEGGMPILLLSAGQAGATAPPLLPGVVSQAWAECLGGLVYVNAIKPGAPAILGTWPFVSDLRTGSMCGGSPEQGLISAACAQMGNHFNLPTGTPAGMTDSKFPDFQAGSERASTHAVTAIAGANIVYESAGMYASLLGTCPESLLLDND
;
A
#
# COMPACT_ATOMS: atom_id res chain seq x y z
N ILE A 1 -4.26 5.38 21.53
CA ILE A 1 -5.06 4.55 22.48
C ILE A 1 -6.36 5.26 22.79
N GLU A 2 -6.33 6.52 23.27
CA GLU A 2 -7.50 7.28 23.73
C GLU A 2 -8.66 7.28 22.73
N LYS A 3 -8.38 7.61 21.46
CA LYS A 3 -9.39 7.59 20.38
C LYS A 3 -10.09 6.24 20.23
N CYS A 4 -9.34 5.14 20.30
CA CYS A 4 -9.93 3.81 20.23
C CYS A 4 -10.80 3.49 21.47
N VAL A 5 -10.39 3.94 22.65
CA VAL A 5 -11.18 3.77 23.88
C VAL A 5 -12.46 4.60 23.82
N GLU A 6 -12.39 5.86 23.38
CA GLU A 6 -13.57 6.71 23.13
C GLU A 6 -14.52 6.07 22.09
N PHE A 7 -14.00 5.37 21.10
CA PHE A 7 -14.79 4.67 20.10
C PHE A 7 -15.46 3.40 20.65
N GLY A 8 -14.93 2.85 21.77
CA GLY A 8 -15.49 1.72 22.51
C GLY A 8 -14.52 0.58 22.81
N ALA A 9 -13.25 0.68 22.39
CA ALA A 9 -12.25 -0.33 22.73
C ALA A 9 -11.91 -0.31 24.21
N THR A 10 -11.41 -1.43 24.75
CA THR A 10 -11.05 -1.57 26.17
C THR A 10 -9.54 -1.72 26.30
N LEU A 11 -8.93 -0.90 27.15
CA LEU A 11 -7.54 -1.07 27.56
C LEU A 11 -7.48 -2.04 28.74
N GLY A 12 -6.80 -3.17 28.59
CA GLY A 12 -6.59 -4.14 29.66
C GLY A 12 -5.45 -3.74 30.59
N ASP A 13 -5.42 -4.35 31.78
CA ASP A 13 -4.37 -4.15 32.79
C ASP A 13 -2.98 -4.58 32.28
N ASP A 14 -2.94 -5.42 31.26
CA ASP A 14 -1.74 -5.86 30.53
C ASP A 14 -1.25 -4.85 29.47
N GLY A 15 -1.87 -3.67 29.40
CA GLY A 15 -1.56 -2.63 28.40
C GLY A 15 -2.03 -2.93 26.98
N ARG A 16 -2.79 -4.01 26.76
CA ARG A 16 -3.31 -4.36 25.44
C ARG A 16 -4.67 -3.72 25.18
N LEU A 17 -4.79 -3.13 24.00
CA LEU A 17 -6.07 -2.63 23.51
C LEU A 17 -6.90 -3.79 22.95
N ARG A 18 -8.10 -3.99 23.47
CA ARG A 18 -9.03 -5.02 23.04
C ARG A 18 -10.20 -4.40 22.29
N MET A 19 -10.46 -4.94 21.12
CA MET A 19 -11.55 -4.53 20.24
C MET A 19 -12.54 -5.70 20.15
N SER A 20 -13.72 -5.51 20.72
CA SER A 20 -14.78 -6.52 20.63
C SER A 20 -15.29 -6.64 19.20
N ARG A 21 -15.96 -7.74 18.89
CA ARG A 21 -16.61 -7.93 17.57
C ARG A 21 -17.58 -6.77 17.26
N GLU A 22 -18.34 -6.32 18.26
CA GLU A 22 -19.30 -5.21 18.09
C GLU A 22 -18.62 -3.92 17.61
N ILE A 23 -17.43 -3.60 18.15
CA ILE A 23 -16.68 -2.39 17.78
C ILE A 23 -16.10 -2.55 16.36
N VAL A 24 -15.60 -3.73 16.03
CA VAL A 24 -15.11 -4.04 14.67
C VAL A 24 -16.26 -3.97 13.68
N ASP A 25 -17.40 -4.58 13.96
CA ASP A 25 -18.59 -4.53 13.10
C ASP A 25 -19.11 -3.08 12.94
N LYS A 26 -19.05 -2.25 14.02
CA LYS A 26 -19.34 -0.82 13.93
C LYS A 26 -18.40 -0.10 12.97
N ALA A 27 -17.09 -0.34 13.03
CA ALA A 27 -16.13 0.27 12.13
C ALA A 27 -16.34 -0.19 10.67
N ILE A 28 -16.61 -1.48 10.47
CA ILE A 28 -16.97 -2.05 9.15
C ILE A 28 -18.23 -1.37 8.59
N ASN A 29 -19.25 -1.14 9.40
CA ASN A 29 -20.51 -0.52 8.97
C ASN A 29 -20.37 0.97 8.66
N LEU A 30 -19.46 1.69 9.29
CA LEU A 30 -19.17 3.10 9.01
C LEU A 30 -18.31 3.30 7.76
N SER A 31 -17.57 2.28 7.33
CA SER A 31 -16.61 2.38 6.23
C SER A 31 -17.29 2.54 4.88
N GLN A 32 -16.65 3.30 3.99
CA GLN A 32 -17.10 3.47 2.62
C GLN A 32 -16.98 2.17 1.85
N ARG A 33 -18.07 1.75 1.19
CA ARG A 33 -18.13 0.54 0.35
C ARG A 33 -17.82 0.87 -1.11
N ASN A 34 -18.20 2.05 -1.53
CA ASN A 34 -18.02 2.57 -2.88
C ASN A 34 -16.98 3.70 -2.79
N LEU A 35 -15.72 3.31 -2.66
CA LEU A 35 -14.61 4.25 -2.60
C LEU A 35 -14.08 4.52 -4.00
N THR A 36 -13.94 5.80 -4.34
CA THR A 36 -13.21 6.24 -5.53
C THR A 36 -11.87 6.83 -5.10
N LEU A 37 -10.79 6.34 -5.66
CA LEU A 37 -9.50 7.00 -5.62
C LEU A 37 -9.39 7.93 -6.83
N PHE A 38 -9.29 9.22 -6.56
CA PHE A 38 -9.25 10.21 -7.62
C PHE A 38 -7.85 10.36 -8.21
N GLY A 39 -7.75 10.43 -9.53
CA GLY A 39 -6.58 10.98 -10.20
C GLY A 39 -6.61 12.52 -10.17
N GLN A 40 -5.48 13.15 -10.52
CA GLN A 40 -5.49 14.61 -10.79
C GLN A 40 -6.41 14.93 -11.97
N SER A 41 -6.46 14.04 -12.97
CA SER A 41 -7.43 14.09 -14.06
C SER A 41 -8.55 13.07 -13.83
N PRO A 42 -9.83 13.42 -14.05
CA PRO A 42 -10.97 12.50 -13.89
C PRO A 42 -10.90 11.22 -14.73
N LYS A 43 -10.15 11.21 -15.84
CA LYS A 43 -9.93 10.01 -16.66
C LYS A 43 -9.20 8.88 -15.91
N HIS A 44 -8.54 9.22 -14.81
CA HIS A 44 -7.78 8.31 -13.97
C HIS A 44 -8.42 8.00 -12.61
N ASP A 45 -9.71 8.28 -12.48
CA ASP A 45 -10.47 7.91 -11.29
C ASP A 45 -10.65 6.40 -11.21
N LEU A 46 -10.41 5.83 -10.04
CA LEU A 46 -10.49 4.39 -9.78
C LEU A 46 -11.66 4.08 -8.87
N ASP A 47 -12.67 3.41 -9.40
CA ASP A 47 -13.81 2.92 -8.63
C ASP A 47 -13.46 1.57 -7.99
N LEU A 48 -13.32 1.53 -6.67
CA LEU A 48 -12.98 0.33 -5.89
C LEU A 48 -14.22 -0.45 -5.42
N SER A 49 -15.39 -0.18 -5.97
CA SER A 49 -16.62 -0.87 -5.54
C SER A 49 -16.72 -2.28 -6.13
N GLY A 50 -17.24 -3.20 -5.31
CA GLY A 50 -17.44 -4.60 -5.71
C GLY A 50 -16.10 -5.31 -6.00
N SER A 51 -16.06 -6.06 -7.10
CA SER A 51 -14.88 -6.85 -7.52
C SER A 51 -14.09 -6.21 -8.66
N ARG A 52 -14.14 -4.88 -8.79
CA ARG A 52 -13.31 -4.16 -9.77
C ARG A 52 -11.85 -4.24 -9.36
N VAL A 53 -10.99 -4.49 -10.35
CA VAL A 53 -9.56 -4.71 -10.13
C VAL A 53 -8.75 -3.63 -10.84
N HIS A 54 -7.81 -3.04 -10.13
CA HIS A 54 -6.86 -2.05 -10.63
C HIS A 54 -5.44 -2.46 -10.28
N PHE A 55 -4.50 -2.23 -11.19
CA PHE A 55 -3.09 -2.56 -10.99
C PHE A 55 -2.28 -1.32 -10.64
N SER A 56 -1.36 -1.47 -9.68
CA SER A 56 -0.46 -0.41 -9.20
C SER A 56 0.99 -0.80 -9.40
N THR A 57 1.87 0.18 -9.44
CA THR A 57 3.31 -0.08 -9.47
C THR A 57 3.81 -0.73 -8.17
N ALA A 58 5.05 -1.16 -8.19
CA ALA A 58 5.84 -1.53 -7.02
C ALA A 58 5.90 -0.42 -5.96
N GLY A 59 6.26 -0.76 -4.73
CA GLY A 59 6.39 0.19 -3.62
C GLY A 59 7.72 0.10 -2.88
N ALA A 60 8.41 1.24 -2.77
CA ALA A 60 9.51 1.50 -1.84
C ALA A 60 10.77 0.62 -1.98
N ALA A 61 11.15 0.22 -3.18
CA ALA A 61 12.44 -0.40 -3.44
C ALA A 61 13.60 0.54 -3.03
N VAL A 62 14.71 -0.05 -2.61
CA VAL A 62 15.90 0.71 -2.15
C VAL A 62 17.02 0.74 -3.20
N LEU A 63 16.85 0.00 -4.28
CA LEU A 63 17.81 -0.13 -5.37
C LEU A 63 17.09 -0.06 -6.73
N ILE A 64 17.82 0.42 -7.72
CA ILE A 64 17.42 0.36 -9.14
C ILE A 64 18.23 -0.75 -9.80
N ALA A 65 17.53 -1.67 -10.45
CA ALA A 65 18.15 -2.68 -11.32
C ALA A 65 18.40 -2.08 -12.71
N ASP A 66 19.61 -2.17 -13.19
CA ASP A 66 20.00 -1.81 -14.54
C ASP A 66 20.21 -3.11 -15.36
N PRO A 67 19.26 -3.49 -16.22
CA PRO A 67 19.36 -4.72 -16.99
C PRO A 67 20.41 -4.68 -18.11
N GLU A 68 20.83 -3.50 -18.56
CA GLU A 68 21.87 -3.38 -19.60
C GLU A 68 23.25 -3.79 -19.06
N ASN A 69 23.54 -3.37 -17.82
CA ASN A 69 24.83 -3.64 -17.19
C ASN A 69 24.78 -4.84 -16.22
N ASN A 70 23.59 -5.39 -15.92
CA ASN A 70 23.36 -6.39 -14.87
C ASN A 70 23.85 -5.93 -13.49
N GLU A 71 23.63 -4.68 -13.16
CA GLU A 71 24.06 -4.05 -11.93
C GLU A 71 22.88 -3.49 -11.15
N TYR A 72 23.09 -3.28 -9.84
CA TYR A 72 22.17 -2.55 -8.97
C TYR A 72 22.87 -1.31 -8.46
N ARG A 73 22.16 -0.19 -8.48
CA ARG A 73 22.60 1.06 -7.86
C ARG A 73 21.59 1.59 -6.85
N GLU A 74 21.99 2.50 -6.01
CA GLU A 74 21.07 3.22 -5.14
C GLU A 74 20.04 4.02 -5.95
N SER A 75 18.82 4.07 -5.44
CA SER A 75 17.73 4.83 -6.05
C SER A 75 17.83 6.32 -5.72
N GLU A 76 17.46 7.15 -6.67
CA GLU A 76 17.51 8.61 -6.57
C GLU A 76 16.14 9.24 -6.82
N SER A 77 15.99 10.52 -6.49
CA SER A 77 14.75 11.28 -6.71
C SER A 77 14.35 11.35 -8.19
N GLN A 78 15.33 11.43 -9.09
CA GLN A 78 15.09 11.41 -10.53
C GLN A 78 14.46 10.09 -10.99
N ASP A 79 14.88 8.95 -10.42
CA ASP A 79 14.30 7.65 -10.75
C ASP A 79 12.80 7.60 -10.42
N LEU A 80 12.43 8.10 -9.24
CA LEU A 80 11.02 8.14 -8.83
C LEU A 80 10.19 8.99 -9.78
N TYR A 81 10.70 10.17 -10.15
CA TYR A 81 10.01 11.07 -11.08
C TYR A 81 9.87 10.45 -12.48
N ASP A 82 10.94 9.84 -13.02
CA ASP A 82 10.93 9.23 -14.34
C ASP A 82 10.01 8.00 -14.38
N MET A 83 10.02 7.16 -13.34
CA MET A 83 9.09 6.03 -13.25
C MET A 83 7.63 6.49 -13.13
N ALA A 84 7.35 7.59 -12.44
CA ALA A 84 6.01 8.16 -12.41
C ALA A 84 5.55 8.59 -13.81
N ARG A 85 6.43 9.21 -14.59
CA ARG A 85 6.17 9.60 -15.98
C ARG A 85 5.98 8.42 -16.92
N ILE A 86 6.76 7.35 -16.75
CA ILE A 86 6.58 6.11 -17.52
C ILE A 86 5.21 5.50 -17.20
N ALA A 87 4.90 5.33 -15.91
CA ALA A 87 3.64 4.76 -15.47
C ALA A 87 2.42 5.60 -15.92
N ASP A 88 2.57 6.92 -16.05
CA ASP A 88 1.51 7.79 -16.57
C ASP A 88 1.08 7.42 -17.99
N GLN A 89 2.02 6.96 -18.83
CA GLN A 89 1.77 6.55 -20.20
C GLN A 89 1.33 5.08 -20.35
N CYS A 90 1.41 4.27 -19.28
CA CYS A 90 1.04 2.87 -19.29
C CYS A 90 -0.48 2.72 -19.09
N GLU A 91 -1.18 2.08 -20.03
CA GLU A 91 -2.65 1.94 -19.99
C GLU A 91 -3.11 1.03 -18.84
N HIS A 92 -2.39 -0.08 -18.59
CA HIS A 92 -2.79 -1.10 -17.63
C HIS A 92 -2.18 -0.92 -16.24
N ILE A 93 -1.35 0.09 -16.04
CA ILE A 93 -0.92 0.56 -14.72
C ILE A 93 -1.87 1.70 -14.32
N HIS A 94 -2.84 1.41 -13.48
CA HIS A 94 -3.94 2.32 -13.16
C HIS A 94 -3.63 3.31 -12.04
N MET A 95 -2.71 2.95 -11.14
CA MET A 95 -2.28 3.74 -9.99
C MET A 95 -0.76 3.72 -9.88
N PHE A 96 -0.18 4.81 -9.41
CA PHE A 96 1.26 4.90 -9.14
C PHE A 96 1.53 4.85 -7.64
N GLN A 97 2.14 3.77 -7.16
CA GLN A 97 2.70 3.72 -5.81
C GLN A 97 4.15 4.20 -5.87
N ARG A 98 4.65 4.93 -4.85
CA ARG A 98 6.05 5.34 -4.77
C ARG A 98 6.98 4.13 -4.95
N THR A 99 7.62 4.02 -6.12
CA THR A 99 8.37 2.82 -6.55
C THR A 99 9.68 2.64 -5.81
N CYS A 100 10.32 3.74 -5.38
CA CYS A 100 11.61 3.67 -4.68
C CYS A 100 11.75 4.71 -3.56
N VAL A 101 12.72 4.48 -2.70
CA VAL A 101 13.14 5.42 -1.65
C VAL A 101 14.17 6.38 -2.23
N LEU A 102 14.12 7.67 -1.88
CA LEU A 102 15.06 8.68 -2.37
C LEU A 102 16.34 8.64 -1.51
N ARG A 103 17.35 7.89 -1.95
CA ARG A 103 18.59 7.71 -1.19
C ARG A 103 19.61 8.82 -1.40
N ASP A 104 19.40 9.64 -2.41
CA ASP A 104 20.16 10.89 -2.65
C ASP A 104 19.81 12.01 -1.68
N ILE A 105 18.75 11.88 -0.90
CA ILE A 105 18.26 12.88 0.05
C ILE A 105 18.46 12.39 1.49
N ALA A 106 19.35 13.06 2.23
CA ALA A 106 19.71 12.66 3.59
C ALA A 106 18.69 13.07 4.66
N SER A 107 17.96 14.16 4.45
CA SER A 107 16.96 14.66 5.41
C SER A 107 15.65 13.89 5.26
N PRO A 108 15.14 13.21 6.31
CA PRO A 108 13.86 12.50 6.24
C PRO A 108 12.69 13.39 5.81
N ARG A 109 12.68 14.66 6.28
CA ARG A 109 11.65 15.62 5.89
C ARG A 109 11.72 15.94 4.40
N GLU A 110 12.92 16.24 3.89
CA GLU A 110 13.11 16.55 2.47
C GLU A 110 12.81 15.31 1.60
N MET A 111 13.17 14.11 2.06
CA MET A 111 12.86 12.86 1.38
C MET A 111 11.34 12.66 1.25
N ASP A 112 10.58 12.86 2.33
CA ASP A 112 9.12 12.72 2.30
C ASP A 112 8.49 13.78 1.37
N GLN A 113 8.92 15.06 1.46
CA GLN A 113 8.40 16.13 0.61
C GLN A 113 8.73 15.93 -0.87
N ASN A 114 9.97 15.55 -1.20
CA ASN A 114 10.34 15.28 -2.58
C ASN A 114 9.67 14.02 -3.13
N SER A 115 9.39 13.02 -2.30
CA SER A 115 8.57 11.87 -2.70
C SER A 115 7.19 12.30 -3.18
N VAL A 116 6.50 13.15 -2.40
CA VAL A 116 5.20 13.71 -2.79
C VAL A 116 5.31 14.55 -4.06
N TYR A 117 6.34 15.40 -4.15
CA TYR A 117 6.56 16.24 -5.33
C TYR A 117 6.78 15.40 -6.59
N CYS A 118 7.67 14.40 -6.55
CA CYS A 118 7.99 13.54 -7.69
C CYS A 118 6.75 12.81 -8.20
N VAL A 119 5.94 12.23 -7.30
CA VAL A 119 4.73 11.50 -7.73
C VAL A 119 3.66 12.44 -8.25
N ALA A 120 3.40 13.56 -7.57
CA ALA A 120 2.35 14.50 -7.97
C ALA A 120 2.68 15.25 -9.27
N MET A 121 3.97 15.45 -9.58
CA MET A 121 4.40 16.12 -10.81
C MET A 121 4.71 15.15 -11.94
N GLY A 122 4.89 13.87 -11.64
CA GLY A 122 5.23 12.84 -12.62
C GLY A 122 4.03 12.18 -13.27
N THR A 123 2.87 12.12 -12.61
CA THR A 123 1.67 11.44 -13.14
C THR A 123 0.37 12.16 -12.79
N GLU A 124 -0.62 12.08 -13.68
CA GLU A 124 -2.00 12.49 -13.42
C GLU A 124 -2.84 11.39 -12.74
N LYS A 125 -2.30 10.16 -12.61
CA LYS A 125 -2.97 9.05 -11.95
C LYS A 125 -3.03 9.26 -10.45
N HIS A 126 -3.90 8.49 -9.77
CA HIS A 126 -3.86 8.44 -8.31
C HIS A 126 -2.50 7.93 -7.84
N ALA A 127 -1.89 8.59 -6.87
CA ALA A 127 -0.57 8.21 -6.36
C ALA A 127 -0.61 7.78 -4.89
N GLY A 128 0.25 6.84 -4.52
CA GLY A 128 0.45 6.40 -3.13
C GLY A 128 1.84 6.80 -2.63
N VAL A 129 1.89 7.35 -1.42
CA VAL A 129 3.13 7.74 -0.73
C VAL A 129 3.13 7.24 0.71
N SER A 130 4.29 7.27 1.37
CA SER A 130 4.42 7.01 2.81
C SER A 130 5.25 8.09 3.47
N PHE A 131 5.07 8.25 4.78
CA PHE A 131 5.71 9.29 5.57
C PHE A 131 6.44 8.71 6.77
N THR A 132 7.53 9.33 7.15
CA THR A 132 8.35 8.94 8.29
C THR A 132 7.88 9.58 9.59
N GLU A 133 7.34 10.80 9.54
CA GLU A 133 6.87 11.56 10.70
C GLU A 133 5.58 12.32 10.39
N SER A 134 4.72 12.49 11.40
CA SER A 134 3.40 13.13 11.25
C SER A 134 3.45 14.60 10.83
N LYS A 135 4.50 15.34 11.24
CA LYS A 135 4.72 16.72 10.79
C LYS A 135 4.97 16.83 9.30
N HIS A 136 5.60 15.80 8.69
CA HIS A 136 5.84 15.77 7.25
C HIS A 136 4.55 15.59 6.46
N VAL A 137 3.55 14.90 7.04
CA VAL A 137 2.21 14.80 6.45
C VAL A 137 1.54 16.17 6.37
N THR A 138 1.68 16.99 7.41
CA THR A 138 1.15 18.36 7.41
C THR A 138 1.78 19.20 6.30
N ASP A 139 3.11 19.19 6.19
CA ASP A 139 3.84 19.90 5.15
C ASP A 139 3.42 19.43 3.73
N ALA A 140 3.25 18.11 3.58
CA ALA A 140 2.81 17.53 2.31
C ALA A 140 1.36 17.92 1.94
N LEU A 141 0.45 17.98 2.91
CA LEU A 141 -0.91 18.46 2.68
C LEU A 141 -0.93 19.90 2.18
N GLU A 142 -0.09 20.79 2.74
CA GLU A 142 0.04 22.17 2.24
C GLU A 142 0.48 22.20 0.76
N MET A 143 1.46 21.38 0.39
CA MET A 143 1.88 21.23 -1.01
C MET A 143 0.75 20.71 -1.90
N LEU A 144 0.02 19.67 -1.46
CA LEU A 144 -1.09 19.09 -2.20
C LEU A 144 -2.25 20.06 -2.36
N HIS A 145 -2.52 20.91 -1.36
CA HIS A 145 -3.52 22.01 -1.48
C HIS A 145 -3.12 23.02 -2.55
N ILE A 146 -1.84 23.36 -2.67
CA ILE A 146 -1.33 24.25 -3.72
C ILE A 146 -1.51 23.60 -5.10
N ILE A 147 -1.13 22.32 -5.25
CA ILE A 147 -1.29 21.57 -6.52
C ILE A 147 -2.76 21.44 -6.90
N ALA A 148 -3.65 21.15 -5.95
CA ALA A 148 -5.09 21.07 -6.18
C ALA A 148 -5.73 22.44 -6.50
N GLY A 149 -5.05 23.53 -6.12
CA GLY A 149 -5.49 24.90 -6.25
C GLY A 149 -6.21 25.47 -5.02
N SER A 150 -6.65 24.65 -4.08
CA SER A 150 -7.10 25.02 -2.72
C SER A 150 -7.28 23.77 -1.84
N GLU A 151 -7.44 23.98 -0.53
CA GLU A 151 -7.79 22.89 0.41
C GLU A 151 -9.15 22.27 0.10
N GLU A 152 -10.15 23.08 -0.28
CA GLU A 152 -11.49 22.59 -0.62
C GLU A 152 -11.44 21.66 -1.84
N LYS A 153 -10.72 22.03 -2.89
CA LYS A 153 -10.56 21.20 -4.08
C LYS A 153 -9.80 19.91 -3.78
N TRP A 154 -8.77 19.96 -2.91
CA TRP A 154 -8.10 18.76 -2.43
C TRP A 154 -9.08 17.83 -1.70
N ARG A 155 -9.89 18.37 -0.78
CA ARG A 155 -10.85 17.57 0.00
C ARG A 155 -11.96 16.95 -0.86
N GLU A 156 -12.33 17.60 -1.97
CA GLU A 156 -13.27 17.05 -2.95
C GLU A 156 -12.67 15.90 -3.77
N ARG A 157 -11.39 16.00 -4.14
CA ARG A 157 -10.69 15.05 -5.00
C ARG A 157 -9.25 14.81 -4.53
N PRO A 158 -9.03 14.08 -3.44
CA PRO A 158 -7.68 13.75 -2.96
C PRO A 158 -7.05 12.73 -3.91
N PHE A 159 -6.06 13.18 -4.68
CA PHE A 159 -5.37 12.38 -5.71
C PHE A 159 -4.11 11.68 -5.21
N VAL A 160 -3.81 11.80 -3.92
CA VAL A 160 -2.71 11.10 -3.24
C VAL A 160 -3.25 10.40 -2.00
N SER A 161 -2.91 9.13 -1.83
CA SER A 161 -3.20 8.32 -0.64
C SER A 161 -1.94 8.06 0.18
N MET A 162 -2.15 7.80 1.48
CA MET A 162 -1.09 7.39 2.39
C MET A 162 -1.01 5.86 2.50
N SER A 163 0.20 5.33 2.37
CA SER A 163 0.52 3.90 2.46
C SER A 163 1.50 3.66 3.60
N ASN A 164 1.02 3.69 4.84
CA ASN A 164 1.86 3.47 6.01
C ASN A 164 1.53 2.14 6.69
N CYS A 165 2.58 1.40 7.10
CA CYS A 165 2.41 0.23 7.96
C CYS A 165 1.98 0.70 9.35
N HIS A 166 0.68 0.70 9.62
CA HIS A 166 0.10 1.13 10.91
C HIS A 166 0.38 0.14 12.04
N VAL A 167 0.89 -1.03 11.72
CA VAL A 167 1.15 -2.14 12.64
C VAL A 167 2.53 -2.73 12.37
N VAL A 168 3.22 -3.11 13.45
CA VAL A 168 4.40 -3.98 13.42
C VAL A 168 3.91 -5.39 13.75
N PRO A 169 3.88 -6.31 12.77
CA PRO A 169 3.44 -7.68 13.01
C PRO A 169 4.33 -8.41 14.04
N PRO A 170 3.75 -9.22 14.96
CA PRO A 170 2.32 -9.44 15.10
C PRO A 170 1.63 -8.45 16.06
N MET A 171 0.50 -7.90 15.65
CA MET A 171 -0.49 -7.24 16.52
C MET A 171 0.01 -6.08 17.39
N LYS A 172 1.04 -5.34 16.96
CA LYS A 172 1.58 -4.18 17.67
C LYS A 172 1.41 -2.92 16.84
N PHE A 173 0.62 -1.97 17.30
CA PHE A 173 0.50 -0.67 16.65
C PHE A 173 1.84 0.08 16.61
N ALA A 174 2.12 0.70 15.47
CA ALA A 174 3.30 1.54 15.24
C ALA A 174 2.92 3.01 15.55
N GLU A 175 3.44 3.55 16.63
CA GLU A 175 3.01 4.85 17.18
C GLU A 175 3.17 6.00 16.18
N GLU A 176 4.38 6.21 15.63
CA GLU A 176 4.63 7.26 14.64
C GLU A 176 3.77 7.09 13.37
N SER A 177 3.62 5.86 12.92
CA SER A 177 2.78 5.55 11.76
C SER A 177 1.32 5.88 12.01
N LEU A 178 0.80 5.59 13.22
CA LEU A 178 -0.56 5.95 13.60
C LEU A 178 -0.75 7.47 13.70
N GLU A 179 0.26 8.22 14.14
CA GLU A 179 0.20 9.68 14.13
C GLU A 179 0.19 10.22 12.69
N CYS A 180 0.97 9.65 11.76
CA CYS A 180 0.86 9.96 10.34
C CYS A 180 -0.55 9.70 9.82
N VAL A 181 -1.11 8.52 10.12
CA VAL A 181 -2.49 8.15 9.74
C VAL A 181 -3.50 9.15 10.30
N ARG A 182 -3.36 9.58 11.57
CA ARG A 182 -4.26 10.57 12.17
C ARG A 182 -4.26 11.89 11.39
N VAL A 183 -3.08 12.44 11.12
CA VAL A 183 -2.95 13.70 10.37
C VAL A 183 -3.49 13.55 8.94
N GLY A 184 -3.20 12.43 8.28
CA GLY A 184 -3.71 12.13 6.93
C GLY A 184 -5.24 12.06 6.90
N VAL A 185 -5.87 11.36 7.85
CA VAL A 185 -7.33 11.25 7.97
C VAL A 185 -7.97 12.62 8.21
N GLU A 186 -7.41 13.42 9.13
CA GLU A 186 -7.88 14.77 9.42
C GLU A 186 -7.73 15.69 8.20
N GLY A 187 -6.64 15.51 7.43
CA GLY A 187 -6.37 16.20 6.17
C GLY A 187 -7.17 15.71 4.96
N GLY A 188 -8.00 14.67 5.11
CA GLY A 188 -8.84 14.13 4.03
C GLY A 188 -8.11 13.20 3.05
N MET A 189 -6.91 12.74 3.38
CA MET A 189 -6.13 11.81 2.57
C MET A 189 -6.72 10.39 2.69
N PRO A 190 -6.92 9.63 1.59
CA PRO A 190 -7.26 8.21 1.66
C PRO A 190 -6.12 7.41 2.30
N ILE A 191 -6.44 6.42 3.12
CA ILE A 191 -5.46 5.64 3.89
C ILE A 191 -5.45 4.18 3.41
N LEU A 192 -4.29 3.69 3.01
CA LEU A 192 -4.01 2.26 2.89
C LEU A 192 -3.55 1.76 4.27
N LEU A 193 -4.38 0.95 4.92
CA LEU A 193 -4.08 0.31 6.20
C LEU A 193 -3.24 -0.94 5.94
N LEU A 194 -1.92 -0.79 5.93
CA LEU A 194 -1.01 -1.83 5.50
C LEU A 194 -0.55 -2.71 6.66
N SER A 195 -0.74 -4.03 6.51
CA SER A 195 -0.25 -5.08 7.40
C SER A 195 0.60 -6.07 6.59
N ALA A 196 1.88 -6.23 6.95
CA ALA A 196 2.90 -6.95 6.19
C ALA A 196 3.54 -8.11 6.99
N GLY A 197 2.70 -8.95 7.60
CA GLY A 197 3.18 -10.14 8.35
C GLY A 197 3.74 -11.22 7.42
N GLN A 198 4.88 -11.81 7.80
CA GLN A 198 5.54 -12.87 7.03
C GLN A 198 5.26 -14.25 7.62
N ALA A 199 4.72 -15.15 6.82
CA ALA A 199 4.44 -16.52 7.18
C ALA A 199 5.70 -17.22 7.72
N GLY A 200 5.62 -17.74 8.92
CA GLY A 200 6.72 -18.44 9.58
C GLY A 200 7.76 -17.54 10.28
N ALA A 201 7.65 -16.21 10.16
CA ALA A 201 8.52 -15.24 10.83
C ALA A 201 7.72 -14.34 11.78
N THR A 202 6.96 -13.39 11.23
CA THR A 202 6.12 -12.44 12.00
C THR A 202 4.63 -12.73 11.92
N ALA A 203 4.26 -13.83 11.27
CA ALA A 203 2.92 -14.41 11.21
C ALA A 203 3.01 -15.94 11.36
N PRO A 204 1.88 -16.63 11.65
CA PRO A 204 1.87 -18.08 11.73
C PRO A 204 2.40 -18.76 10.46
N PRO A 205 3.02 -19.95 10.53
CA PRO A 205 3.53 -20.64 9.34
C PRO A 205 2.42 -21.22 8.45
N LEU A 206 1.22 -21.43 8.98
CA LEU A 206 0.08 -21.93 8.22
C LEU A 206 -0.64 -20.80 7.52
N LEU A 207 -0.86 -20.91 6.21
CA LEU A 207 -1.44 -19.86 5.38
C LEU A 207 -2.79 -19.30 5.89
N PRO A 208 -3.76 -20.09 6.38
CA PRO A 208 -4.98 -19.53 6.97
C PRO A 208 -4.73 -18.64 8.19
N GLY A 209 -3.71 -18.97 8.99
CA GLY A 209 -3.29 -18.15 10.14
C GLY A 209 -2.72 -16.81 9.71
N VAL A 210 -1.92 -16.79 8.63
CA VAL A 210 -1.37 -15.56 8.05
C VAL A 210 -2.50 -14.63 7.58
N VAL A 211 -3.45 -15.17 6.83
CA VAL A 211 -4.62 -14.42 6.35
C VAL A 211 -5.43 -13.86 7.53
N SER A 212 -5.68 -14.68 8.54
CA SER A 212 -6.43 -14.26 9.74
C SER A 212 -5.73 -13.13 10.48
N GLN A 213 -4.40 -13.19 10.65
CA GLN A 213 -3.62 -12.13 11.28
C GLN A 213 -3.65 -10.83 10.46
N ALA A 214 -3.38 -10.90 9.15
CA ALA A 214 -3.40 -9.73 8.28
C ALA A 214 -4.75 -9.00 8.34
N TRP A 215 -5.86 -9.74 8.30
CA TRP A 215 -7.19 -9.18 8.44
C TRP A 215 -7.44 -8.59 9.83
N ALA A 216 -7.03 -9.27 10.90
CA ALA A 216 -7.20 -8.75 12.26
C ALA A 216 -6.44 -7.43 12.46
N GLU A 217 -5.22 -7.33 11.95
CA GLU A 217 -4.40 -6.12 12.01
C GLU A 217 -5.02 -4.97 11.20
N CYS A 218 -5.47 -5.23 9.96
CA CYS A 218 -6.14 -4.23 9.14
C CYS A 218 -7.48 -3.76 9.73
N LEU A 219 -8.28 -4.67 10.29
CA LEU A 219 -9.53 -4.32 10.98
C LEU A 219 -9.26 -3.50 12.24
N GLY A 220 -8.18 -3.77 12.97
CA GLY A 220 -7.73 -2.93 14.07
C GLY A 220 -7.39 -1.50 13.63
N GLY A 221 -6.70 -1.36 12.50
CA GLY A 221 -6.44 -0.08 11.85
C GLY A 221 -7.73 0.63 11.40
N LEU A 222 -8.69 -0.12 10.88
CA LEU A 222 -9.99 0.41 10.47
C LEU A 222 -10.79 0.98 11.65
N VAL A 223 -10.72 0.33 12.81
CA VAL A 223 -11.28 0.87 14.08
C VAL A 223 -10.62 2.20 14.41
N TYR A 224 -9.29 2.29 14.30
CA TYR A 224 -8.57 3.53 14.56
C TYR A 224 -8.95 4.67 13.61
N VAL A 225 -9.00 4.41 12.30
CA VAL A 225 -9.42 5.41 11.30
C VAL A 225 -10.83 5.93 11.59
N ASN A 226 -11.79 5.04 11.87
CA ASN A 226 -13.16 5.44 12.21
C ASN A 226 -13.29 6.10 13.58
N ALA A 227 -12.37 5.85 14.50
CA ALA A 227 -12.30 6.57 15.79
C ALA A 227 -11.81 8.02 15.61
N ILE A 228 -11.00 8.30 14.58
CA ILE A 228 -10.60 9.67 14.24
C ILE A 228 -11.74 10.37 13.49
N LYS A 229 -12.20 9.78 12.39
CA LYS A 229 -13.24 10.33 11.53
C LYS A 229 -14.12 9.20 10.97
N PRO A 230 -15.35 9.04 11.46
CA PRO A 230 -16.27 8.02 10.96
C PRO A 230 -16.45 8.13 9.42
N GLY A 231 -16.27 7.01 8.72
CA GLY A 231 -16.41 6.95 7.27
C GLY A 231 -15.25 7.57 6.48
N ALA A 232 -14.11 7.85 7.08
CA ALA A 232 -12.93 8.29 6.33
C ALA A 232 -12.51 7.24 5.28
N PRO A 233 -12.00 7.67 4.12
CA PRO A 233 -11.58 6.77 3.05
C PRO A 233 -10.45 5.84 3.53
N ALA A 234 -10.70 4.53 3.54
CA ALA A 234 -9.72 3.53 3.95
C ALA A 234 -9.76 2.30 3.05
N ILE A 235 -8.58 1.79 2.72
CA ILE A 235 -8.36 0.57 1.95
C ILE A 235 -7.70 -0.44 2.87
N LEU A 236 -8.21 -1.68 2.93
CA LEU A 236 -7.64 -2.74 3.75
C LEU A 236 -6.42 -3.32 3.02
N GLY A 237 -5.23 -2.87 3.41
CA GLY A 237 -3.95 -3.27 2.86
C GLY A 237 -3.46 -4.58 3.46
N THR A 238 -4.13 -5.67 3.14
CA THR A 238 -3.76 -7.01 3.61
C THR A 238 -2.60 -7.54 2.77
N TRP A 239 -1.38 -7.29 3.23
CA TRP A 239 -0.15 -7.65 2.55
C TRP A 239 0.62 -8.76 3.26
N PRO A 240 0.04 -9.96 3.43
CA PRO A 240 0.80 -11.06 3.98
C PRO A 240 1.88 -11.48 3.00
N PHE A 241 3.04 -11.85 3.54
CA PHE A 241 4.18 -12.36 2.77
C PHE A 241 4.56 -13.76 3.20
N VAL A 242 5.34 -14.44 2.36
CA VAL A 242 5.89 -15.77 2.63
C VAL A 242 7.40 -15.65 2.84
N SER A 243 7.93 -16.42 3.80
CA SER A 243 9.37 -16.56 4.01
C SER A 243 9.83 -17.98 3.68
N ASP A 244 10.97 -18.11 3.00
CA ASP A 244 11.68 -19.39 2.95
C ASP A 244 12.28 -19.67 4.34
N LEU A 245 11.70 -20.62 5.05
CA LEU A 245 12.10 -20.94 6.43
C LEU A 245 13.50 -21.55 6.54
N ARG A 246 14.12 -21.94 5.42
CA ARG A 246 15.49 -22.45 5.38
C ARG A 246 16.51 -21.32 5.37
N THR A 247 16.19 -20.21 4.73
CA THR A 247 17.11 -19.08 4.51
C THR A 247 16.71 -17.83 5.27
N GLY A 248 15.43 -17.70 5.64
CA GLY A 248 14.82 -16.50 6.20
C GLY A 248 14.48 -15.42 5.16
N SER A 249 14.72 -15.67 3.87
CA SER A 249 14.44 -14.73 2.80
C SER A 249 12.95 -14.65 2.50
N MET A 250 12.48 -13.47 2.10
CA MET A 250 11.14 -13.30 1.58
C MET A 250 11.00 -13.95 0.20
N CYS A 251 9.86 -14.57 -0.07
CA CYS A 251 9.52 -15.26 -1.32
C CYS A 251 8.32 -14.58 -1.99
N GLY A 252 8.56 -13.41 -2.58
CA GLY A 252 7.50 -12.56 -3.15
C GLY A 252 6.84 -13.16 -4.40
N GLY A 253 7.57 -13.95 -5.19
CA GLY A 253 7.09 -14.60 -6.40
C GLY A 253 6.53 -16.00 -6.21
N SER A 254 6.47 -16.52 -4.98
CA SER A 254 6.07 -17.90 -4.72
C SER A 254 4.57 -18.17 -4.99
N PRO A 255 4.20 -19.42 -5.35
CA PRO A 255 2.79 -19.79 -5.49
C PRO A 255 1.98 -19.59 -4.20
N GLU A 256 2.59 -19.80 -3.05
CA GLU A 256 1.99 -19.55 -1.73
C GLU A 256 1.65 -18.06 -1.56
N GLN A 257 2.48 -17.15 -2.07
CA GLN A 257 2.18 -15.73 -2.09
C GLN A 257 0.91 -15.44 -2.89
N GLY A 258 0.77 -16.01 -4.07
CA GLY A 258 -0.46 -15.88 -4.87
C GLY A 258 -1.70 -16.39 -4.13
N LEU A 259 -1.59 -17.53 -3.45
CA LEU A 259 -2.70 -18.12 -2.69
C LEU A 259 -3.15 -17.25 -1.52
N ILE A 260 -2.23 -16.71 -0.71
CA ILE A 260 -2.60 -15.85 0.43
C ILE A 260 -3.14 -14.51 -0.04
N SER A 261 -2.61 -13.95 -1.12
CA SER A 261 -3.13 -12.71 -1.72
C SER A 261 -4.56 -12.90 -2.24
N ALA A 262 -4.82 -13.99 -2.96
CA ALA A 262 -6.16 -14.32 -3.41
C ALA A 262 -7.13 -14.54 -2.24
N ALA A 263 -6.70 -15.24 -1.19
CA ALA A 263 -7.53 -15.46 0.00
C ALA A 263 -7.84 -14.12 0.72
N CYS A 264 -6.88 -13.20 0.79
CA CYS A 264 -7.11 -11.85 1.32
C CYS A 264 -8.12 -11.07 0.49
N ALA A 265 -8.03 -11.14 -0.84
CA ALA A 265 -9.00 -10.50 -1.74
C ALA A 265 -10.42 -11.08 -1.55
N GLN A 266 -10.56 -12.40 -1.42
CA GLN A 266 -11.86 -13.04 -1.15
C GLN A 266 -12.45 -12.59 0.20
N MET A 267 -11.64 -12.42 1.22
CA MET A 267 -12.10 -11.87 2.51
C MET A 267 -12.58 -10.42 2.36
N GLY A 268 -11.89 -9.60 1.54
CA GLY A 268 -12.34 -8.25 1.19
C GLY A 268 -13.72 -8.24 0.56
N ASN A 269 -13.94 -9.09 -0.41
CA ASN A 269 -15.24 -9.27 -1.06
C ASN A 269 -16.31 -9.75 -0.05
N HIS A 270 -15.95 -10.66 0.88
CA HIS A 270 -16.87 -11.12 1.93
C HIS A 270 -17.33 -9.98 2.84
N PHE A 271 -16.43 -9.11 3.26
CA PHE A 271 -16.76 -7.93 4.06
C PHE A 271 -17.33 -6.78 3.22
N ASN A 272 -17.26 -6.88 1.90
CA ASN A 272 -17.57 -5.80 0.96
C ASN A 272 -16.82 -4.50 1.34
N LEU A 273 -15.50 -4.59 1.51
CA LEU A 273 -14.61 -3.49 1.83
C LEU A 273 -13.56 -3.31 0.73
N PRO A 274 -13.18 -2.06 0.39
CA PRO A 274 -12.07 -1.80 -0.50
C PRO A 274 -10.79 -2.47 0.01
N THR A 275 -10.19 -3.34 -0.80
CA THR A 275 -9.05 -4.17 -0.40
C THR A 275 -7.92 -4.07 -1.40
N GLY A 276 -6.72 -3.92 -0.87
CA GLY A 276 -5.48 -3.94 -1.64
C GLY A 276 -4.55 -5.05 -1.14
N THR A 277 -3.99 -5.83 -2.04
CA THR A 277 -3.09 -6.94 -1.71
C THR A 277 -1.94 -7.02 -2.73
N PRO A 278 -0.74 -7.50 -2.33
CA PRO A 278 0.40 -7.53 -3.23
C PRO A 278 0.34 -8.74 -4.17
N ALA A 279 0.69 -8.50 -5.44
CA ALA A 279 0.98 -9.57 -6.40
C ALA A 279 1.83 -9.00 -7.54
N GLY A 280 2.57 -9.85 -8.24
CA GLY A 280 3.45 -9.41 -9.32
C GLY A 280 4.88 -9.12 -8.88
N MET A 281 5.21 -9.30 -7.61
CA MET A 281 6.60 -9.33 -7.18
C MET A 281 7.32 -10.55 -7.77
N THR A 282 8.64 -10.43 -7.92
CA THR A 282 9.49 -11.55 -8.28
C THR A 282 10.70 -11.66 -7.36
N ASP A 283 11.16 -12.89 -7.14
CA ASP A 283 12.43 -13.17 -6.46
C ASP A 283 13.62 -13.13 -7.42
N SER A 284 13.35 -13.09 -8.73
CA SER A 284 14.37 -12.83 -9.74
C SER A 284 15.04 -11.47 -9.55
N LYS A 285 16.27 -11.36 -10.01
CA LYS A 285 17.08 -10.14 -9.87
C LYS A 285 16.94 -9.21 -11.05
N PHE A 286 16.53 -9.72 -12.20
CA PHE A 286 16.40 -8.98 -13.46
C PHE A 286 15.18 -9.45 -14.25
N PRO A 287 14.76 -8.70 -15.30
CA PRO A 287 13.72 -9.12 -16.24
C PRO A 287 14.12 -10.39 -16.98
N ASP A 288 13.71 -11.54 -16.49
CA ASP A 288 14.01 -12.85 -17.04
C ASP A 288 12.79 -13.77 -17.07
N PHE A 289 12.96 -15.01 -17.47
CA PHE A 289 11.89 -16.01 -17.52
C PHE A 289 11.28 -16.27 -16.15
N GLN A 290 12.08 -16.28 -15.07
CA GLN A 290 11.58 -16.45 -13.70
C GLN A 290 10.64 -15.30 -13.35
N ALA A 291 11.07 -14.06 -13.60
CA ALA A 291 10.26 -12.87 -13.34
C ALA A 291 8.90 -12.93 -14.05
N GLY A 292 8.88 -13.24 -15.35
CA GLY A 292 7.62 -13.37 -16.08
C GLY A 292 6.70 -14.46 -15.57
N SER A 293 7.25 -15.62 -15.19
CA SER A 293 6.49 -16.75 -14.67
C SER A 293 5.86 -16.45 -13.30
N GLU A 294 6.63 -15.90 -12.37
CA GLU A 294 6.18 -15.56 -11.02
C GLU A 294 5.11 -14.45 -11.05
N ARG A 295 5.32 -13.42 -11.86
CA ARG A 295 4.38 -12.31 -12.04
C ARG A 295 3.06 -12.80 -12.64
N ALA A 296 3.11 -13.49 -13.78
CA ALA A 296 1.91 -13.95 -14.46
C ALA A 296 1.03 -14.82 -13.55
N SER A 297 1.64 -15.74 -12.78
CA SER A 297 0.89 -16.62 -11.89
C SER A 297 0.26 -15.89 -10.71
N THR A 298 0.99 -15.02 -10.04
CA THR A 298 0.48 -14.30 -8.86
C THR A 298 -0.53 -13.22 -9.23
N HIS A 299 -0.34 -12.51 -10.36
CA HIS A 299 -1.32 -11.56 -10.90
C HIS A 299 -2.66 -12.25 -11.21
N ALA A 300 -2.61 -13.35 -11.99
CA ALA A 300 -3.80 -14.02 -12.46
C ALA A 300 -4.69 -14.46 -11.29
N VAL A 301 -4.13 -15.15 -10.29
CA VAL A 301 -4.93 -15.65 -9.17
C VAL A 301 -5.47 -14.53 -8.27
N THR A 302 -4.71 -13.46 -8.08
CA THR A 302 -5.08 -12.32 -7.24
C THR A 302 -6.17 -11.47 -7.91
N ALA A 303 -6.02 -11.21 -9.21
CA ALA A 303 -7.01 -10.46 -9.98
C ALA A 303 -8.34 -11.22 -10.10
N ILE A 304 -8.30 -12.52 -10.41
CA ILE A 304 -9.51 -13.38 -10.49
C ILE A 304 -10.21 -13.44 -9.12
N ALA A 305 -9.47 -13.37 -8.02
CA ALA A 305 -10.05 -13.33 -6.69
C ALA A 305 -10.74 -11.98 -6.36
N GLY A 306 -10.56 -10.94 -7.19
CA GLY A 306 -11.25 -9.65 -7.08
C GLY A 306 -10.62 -8.69 -6.09
N ALA A 307 -9.29 -8.64 -5.99
CA ALA A 307 -8.59 -7.59 -5.27
C ALA A 307 -8.85 -6.22 -5.92
N ASN A 308 -9.34 -5.24 -5.16
CA ASN A 308 -9.66 -3.93 -5.75
C ASN A 308 -8.41 -3.20 -6.24
N ILE A 309 -7.30 -3.33 -5.51
CA ILE A 309 -5.99 -2.87 -5.98
C ILE A 309 -5.00 -4.02 -5.83
N VAL A 310 -4.32 -4.35 -6.93
CA VAL A 310 -3.17 -5.24 -6.93
C VAL A 310 -1.92 -4.37 -6.83
N TYR A 311 -1.37 -4.27 -5.63
CA TYR A 311 -0.13 -3.56 -5.36
C TYR A 311 1.07 -4.41 -5.76
N GLU A 312 2.24 -3.80 -5.87
CA GLU A 312 3.51 -4.44 -6.26
C GLU A 312 3.47 -5.07 -7.65
N SER A 313 2.47 -4.70 -8.47
CA SER A 313 2.21 -5.42 -9.71
C SER A 313 3.16 -5.09 -10.84
N ALA A 314 3.80 -3.93 -10.83
CA ALA A 314 4.74 -3.54 -11.87
C ALA A 314 6.08 -3.05 -11.30
N GLY A 315 7.19 -3.60 -11.79
CA GLY A 315 8.54 -3.11 -11.54
C GLY A 315 9.29 -3.73 -10.36
N MET A 316 8.70 -4.56 -9.51
CA MET A 316 9.36 -5.08 -8.29
C MET A 316 10.18 -6.35 -8.55
N TYR A 317 11.44 -6.33 -8.08
CA TYR A 317 12.44 -7.39 -8.17
C TYR A 317 13.10 -7.69 -6.84
N ALA A 318 13.84 -8.80 -6.81
CA ALA A 318 14.69 -9.20 -5.69
C ALA A 318 13.95 -9.15 -4.34
N SER A 319 12.69 -9.60 -4.32
CA SER A 319 11.86 -9.69 -3.11
C SER A 319 11.78 -8.35 -2.35
N LEU A 320 11.31 -7.30 -3.00
CA LEU A 320 11.16 -5.91 -2.52
C LEU A 320 12.46 -5.08 -2.39
N LEU A 321 13.60 -5.56 -2.89
CA LEU A 321 14.84 -4.79 -2.78
C LEU A 321 15.09 -3.87 -3.97
N GLY A 322 14.65 -4.27 -5.17
CA GLY A 322 14.94 -3.55 -6.39
C GLY A 322 13.72 -3.24 -7.25
N THR A 323 13.80 -2.16 -8.00
CA THR A 323 12.83 -1.85 -9.06
C THR A 323 13.58 -1.59 -10.37
N CYS A 324 12.88 -1.80 -11.49
CA CYS A 324 13.44 -1.65 -12.83
C CYS A 324 12.48 -0.80 -13.66
N PRO A 325 12.90 0.38 -14.15
CA PRO A 325 12.05 1.25 -14.96
C PRO A 325 11.52 0.59 -16.24
N GLU A 326 12.36 -0.17 -16.94
CA GLU A 326 11.99 -0.87 -18.18
C GLU A 326 10.89 -1.91 -17.96
N SER A 327 10.85 -2.47 -16.75
CA SER A 327 9.82 -3.44 -16.39
C SER A 327 8.43 -2.85 -16.29
N LEU A 328 8.29 -1.54 -16.07
CA LEU A 328 6.98 -0.91 -16.10
C LEU A 328 6.32 -1.06 -17.48
N LEU A 329 7.12 -1.04 -18.55
CA LEU A 329 6.63 -1.26 -19.91
C LEU A 329 6.30 -2.72 -20.17
N LEU A 330 7.17 -3.64 -19.72
CA LEU A 330 6.95 -5.09 -19.84
C LEU A 330 5.74 -5.57 -19.04
N ASP A 331 5.55 -5.00 -17.85
CA ASP A 331 4.47 -5.37 -16.94
C ASP A 331 3.13 -4.71 -17.35
N ASN A 332 3.17 -3.67 -18.21
CA ASN A 332 1.98 -3.06 -18.78
C ASN A 332 1.34 -3.94 -19.86
N ASP A 333 2.13 -4.75 -20.61
CA ASP A 333 1.67 -5.63 -21.69
C ASP A 333 1.00 -6.91 -21.15
#